data_1e0b3274b149a1013d6163ace65148f2
#
_entry.id   1e0b3274b149a1013d6163ace65148f2
#
_cell.length_a   1.000
_cell.length_b   1.000
_cell.length_c   1.000
_cell.angle_alpha   90.00
_cell.angle_beta   90.00
_cell.angle_gamma   90.00
#
_symmetry.space_group_name_H-M   'P 1'
#
loop_
_entity.id
_entity.type
_entity.pdbx_description
1 polymer ?
#
loop_
_entity_poly.entity_id
_entity_poly.type
_entity_poly.pdbx_seq_one_letter_code
_entity_poly.pdbx_strand_id
1 'polypeptide(L)'
;MSANQSSQTETDIKAILDTLESFRTGREKSDADQILSTIAQQEDVVIYGTDLVERWIGYEAFVGPVLEQVKALVDPVYTWGENEPRINAQGDIGWASGDLSIAFEMNGIPQEVSMRSTYLLSRQGEEWKIVQAHFSVGEEQAVVEY
;
A
#
# COMPACT_ATOMS: atom_id res chain seq x y z
N MET A 1 23.22 -18.04 -3.18
CA MET A 1 22.84 -16.99 -4.12
C MET A 1 24.08 -16.34 -4.70
N SER A 2 24.11 -16.12 -6.01
CA SER A 2 25.27 -15.49 -6.65
C SER A 2 25.32 -13.99 -6.31
N ALA A 3 26.48 -13.36 -6.48
CA ALA A 3 26.65 -11.92 -6.26
C ALA A 3 25.72 -11.11 -7.17
N ASN A 4 25.48 -11.55 -8.41
CA ASN A 4 24.57 -10.88 -9.34
C ASN A 4 23.11 -10.95 -8.86
N GLN A 5 22.70 -12.10 -8.30
CA GLN A 5 21.36 -12.25 -7.75
C GLN A 5 21.16 -11.37 -6.53
N SER A 6 22.16 -11.25 -5.64
CA SER A 6 22.10 -10.37 -4.48
C SER A 6 21.98 -8.90 -4.89
N SER A 7 22.79 -8.44 -5.87
CA SER A 7 22.74 -7.08 -6.37
C SER A 7 21.42 -6.77 -7.05
N GLN A 8 20.87 -7.72 -7.82
CA GLN A 8 19.59 -7.57 -8.47
C GLN A 8 18.47 -7.47 -7.44
N THR A 9 18.50 -8.33 -6.41
CA THR A 9 17.51 -8.30 -5.32
C THR A 9 17.56 -6.96 -4.59
N GLU A 10 18.73 -6.42 -4.28
CA GLU A 10 18.87 -5.12 -3.64
C GLU A 10 18.30 -3.99 -4.51
N THR A 11 18.55 -4.04 -5.82
CA THR A 11 17.99 -3.09 -6.77
C THR A 11 16.47 -3.18 -6.82
N ASP A 12 15.94 -4.39 -6.83
CA ASP A 12 14.50 -4.63 -6.86
C ASP A 12 13.83 -4.15 -5.56
N ILE A 13 14.44 -4.41 -4.42
CA ILE A 13 13.93 -3.93 -3.11
C ILE A 13 13.84 -2.40 -3.10
N LYS A 14 14.86 -1.72 -3.61
CA LYS A 14 14.86 -0.26 -3.68
C LYS A 14 13.75 0.23 -4.62
N ALA A 15 13.59 -0.39 -5.77
CA ALA A 15 12.55 -0.02 -6.73
C ALA A 15 11.13 -0.26 -6.15
N ILE A 16 10.95 -1.35 -5.42
CA ILE A 16 9.69 -1.63 -4.73
C ILE A 16 9.42 -0.58 -3.65
N LEU A 17 10.46 -0.22 -2.87
CA LEU A 17 10.31 0.86 -1.89
C LEU A 17 9.86 2.16 -2.55
N ASP A 18 10.44 2.50 -3.69
CA ASP A 18 10.06 3.70 -4.44
C ASP A 18 8.58 3.66 -4.84
N THR A 19 8.07 2.51 -5.27
CA THR A 19 6.65 2.33 -5.58
C THR A 19 5.78 2.53 -4.34
N LEU A 20 6.13 1.91 -3.22
CA LEU A 20 5.39 2.02 -1.97
C LEU A 20 5.41 3.46 -1.43
N GLU A 21 6.55 4.15 -1.54
CA GLU A 21 6.67 5.55 -1.14
C GLU A 21 5.87 6.46 -2.05
N SER A 22 5.80 6.17 -3.34
CA SER A 22 4.95 6.91 -4.27
C SER A 22 3.47 6.73 -3.93
N PHE A 23 3.06 5.52 -3.58
CA PHE A 23 1.70 5.24 -3.11
C PHE A 23 1.39 6.02 -1.83
N ARG A 24 2.31 5.98 -0.86
CA ARG A 24 2.15 6.67 0.43
C ARG A 24 2.10 8.19 0.25
N THR A 25 3.08 8.76 -0.44
CA THR A 25 3.14 10.22 -0.62
C THR A 25 2.02 10.76 -1.51
N GLY A 26 1.58 9.97 -2.50
CA GLY A 26 0.41 10.32 -3.31
C GLY A 26 -0.82 10.48 -2.45
N ARG A 27 -1.00 9.62 -1.46
CA ARG A 27 -2.10 9.72 -0.51
C ARG A 27 -1.96 10.98 0.37
N GLU A 28 -0.74 11.30 0.82
CA GLU A 28 -0.50 12.52 1.60
C GLU A 28 -0.78 13.79 0.81
N LYS A 29 -0.45 13.78 -0.48
CA LYS A 29 -0.67 14.93 -1.38
C LYS A 29 -2.09 15.00 -1.92
N SER A 30 -2.92 13.99 -1.64
CA SER A 30 -4.24 13.84 -2.25
C SER A 30 -4.16 13.83 -3.78
N ASP A 31 -3.14 13.16 -4.31
CA ASP A 31 -2.86 13.05 -5.74
C ASP A 31 -3.31 11.68 -6.25
N ALA A 32 -4.54 11.62 -6.76
CA ALA A 32 -5.14 10.38 -7.24
C ALA A 32 -4.33 9.75 -8.39
N ASP A 33 -3.82 10.56 -9.31
CA ASP A 33 -3.03 10.05 -10.45
C ASP A 33 -1.75 9.38 -9.96
N GLN A 34 -1.07 9.97 -8.97
CA GLN A 34 0.13 9.37 -8.39
C GLN A 34 -0.19 8.05 -7.71
N ILE A 35 -1.27 7.99 -6.92
CA ILE A 35 -1.71 6.76 -6.27
C ILE A 35 -1.98 5.68 -7.31
N LEU A 36 -2.77 5.98 -8.31
CA LEU A 36 -3.19 5.01 -9.33
C LEU A 36 -2.02 4.56 -10.21
N SER A 37 -0.99 5.40 -10.38
CA SER A 37 0.19 5.04 -11.14
C SER A 37 1.00 3.90 -10.50
N THR A 38 0.81 3.65 -9.21
CA THR A 38 1.51 2.56 -8.50
C THR A 38 0.80 1.21 -8.58
N ILE A 39 -0.44 1.20 -9.09
CA ILE A 39 -1.28 0.00 -9.17
C ILE A 39 -1.21 -0.57 -10.58
N ALA A 40 -1.05 -1.88 -10.70
CA ALA A 40 -1.08 -2.54 -12.00
C ALA A 40 -2.47 -2.40 -12.64
N GLN A 41 -2.50 -2.08 -13.94
CA GLN A 41 -3.76 -1.93 -14.67
C GLN A 41 -4.25 -3.30 -15.15
N GLN A 42 -4.66 -4.13 -14.22
CA GLN A 42 -5.06 -5.52 -14.46
C GLN A 42 -6.39 -5.81 -13.77
N GLU A 43 -7.14 -6.75 -14.32
CA GLU A 43 -8.44 -7.15 -13.79
C GLU A 43 -8.33 -7.99 -12.52
N ASP A 44 -7.17 -8.61 -12.27
CA ASP A 44 -6.94 -9.47 -11.12
C ASP A 44 -6.25 -8.77 -9.95
N VAL A 45 -6.11 -7.45 -10.01
CA VAL A 45 -5.66 -6.66 -8.85
C VAL A 45 -6.72 -6.78 -7.75
N VAL A 46 -6.28 -7.00 -6.51
CA VAL A 46 -7.19 -7.07 -5.35
C VAL A 46 -6.68 -6.15 -4.26
N ILE A 47 -7.55 -5.27 -3.79
CA ILE A 47 -7.23 -4.35 -2.70
C ILE A 47 -8.32 -4.46 -1.63
N TYR A 48 -7.92 -4.77 -0.41
CA TYR A 48 -8.78 -4.76 0.76
C TYR A 48 -8.44 -3.56 1.63
N GLY A 49 -9.45 -2.77 1.97
CA GLY A 49 -9.31 -1.71 2.95
C GLY A 49 -9.71 -2.18 4.34
N THR A 50 -9.85 -1.23 5.25
CA THR A 50 -10.00 -1.52 6.67
C THR A 50 -11.43 -1.88 7.09
N ASP A 51 -12.43 -1.58 6.28
CA ASP A 51 -13.81 -1.95 6.59
C ASP A 51 -14.35 -2.98 5.59
N LEU A 52 -15.50 -3.57 5.93
CA LEU A 52 -16.07 -4.69 5.22
C LEU A 52 -16.38 -4.38 3.75
N VAL A 53 -16.79 -3.16 3.43
CA VAL A 53 -17.16 -2.78 2.07
C VAL A 53 -15.95 -2.39 1.21
N GLU A 54 -14.81 -2.17 1.82
CA GLU A 54 -13.58 -1.81 1.12
C GLU A 54 -12.90 -3.04 0.54
N ARG A 55 -13.49 -3.55 -0.53
CA ARG A 55 -13.04 -4.72 -1.26
C ARG A 55 -13.16 -4.43 -2.75
N TRP A 56 -12.03 -4.20 -3.38
CA TRP A 56 -12.00 -3.82 -4.79
C TRP A 56 -11.23 -4.86 -5.61
N ILE A 57 -11.89 -5.41 -6.61
CA ILE A 57 -11.31 -6.40 -7.52
C ILE A 57 -11.21 -5.77 -8.89
N GLY A 58 -9.96 -5.68 -9.38
CA GLY A 58 -9.63 -5.02 -10.64
C GLY A 58 -9.24 -3.57 -10.45
N TYR A 59 -8.31 -3.11 -11.29
CA TYR A 59 -7.84 -1.72 -11.27
C TYR A 59 -9.00 -0.72 -11.37
N GLU A 60 -9.92 -0.95 -12.32
CA GLU A 60 -11.01 -0.02 -12.58
C GLU A 60 -11.94 0.14 -11.37
N ALA A 61 -12.11 -0.92 -10.58
CA ALA A 61 -12.94 -0.87 -9.38
C ALA A 61 -12.33 0.02 -8.29
N PHE A 62 -11.02 0.24 -8.33
CA PHE A 62 -10.30 1.04 -7.33
C PHE A 62 -10.25 2.53 -7.67
N VAL A 63 -10.50 2.91 -8.92
CA VAL A 63 -10.38 4.31 -9.39
C VAL A 63 -11.34 5.24 -8.64
N GLY A 64 -12.62 4.90 -8.61
CA GLY A 64 -13.63 5.70 -7.93
C GLY A 64 -13.34 5.88 -6.43
N PRO A 65 -13.09 4.79 -5.69
CA PRO A 65 -12.73 4.87 -4.27
C PRO A 65 -11.51 5.76 -3.98
N VAL A 66 -10.48 5.72 -4.81
CA VAL A 66 -9.31 6.62 -4.65
C VAL A 66 -9.73 8.08 -4.77
N LEU A 67 -10.54 8.41 -5.78
CA LEU A 67 -11.02 9.78 -5.97
C LEU A 67 -11.84 10.26 -4.78
N GLU A 68 -12.68 9.40 -4.20
CA GLU A 68 -13.46 9.73 -3.02
C GLU A 68 -12.57 9.92 -1.79
N GLN A 69 -11.60 9.05 -1.59
CA GLN A 69 -10.71 9.11 -0.43
C GLN A 69 -9.87 10.38 -0.41
N VAL A 70 -9.33 10.79 -1.56
CA VAL A 70 -8.49 12.00 -1.62
C VAL A 70 -9.30 13.27 -1.35
N LYS A 71 -10.62 13.24 -1.54
CA LYS A 71 -11.52 14.35 -1.19
C LYS A 71 -11.89 14.34 0.30
N ALA A 72 -12.00 13.14 0.89
CA ALA A 72 -12.52 12.99 2.25
C ALA A 72 -11.47 13.28 3.33
N LEU A 73 -10.22 12.95 3.09
CA LEU A 73 -9.15 13.11 4.08
C LEU A 73 -8.45 14.45 3.91
N VAL A 74 -8.37 15.22 5.00
CA VAL A 74 -7.71 16.51 5.02
C VAL A 74 -6.34 16.36 5.67
N ASP A 75 -5.31 16.80 4.94
CA ASP A 75 -3.90 16.79 5.37
C ASP A 75 -3.44 15.47 5.99
N PRO A 76 -3.68 14.33 5.31
CA PRO A 76 -3.29 13.03 5.88
C PRO A 76 -1.77 12.90 5.93
N VAL A 77 -1.28 12.31 7.03
CA VAL A 77 0.13 11.97 7.21
C VAL A 77 0.21 10.47 7.46
N TYR A 78 0.98 9.78 6.63
CA TYR A 78 1.16 8.32 6.71
C TYR A 78 2.58 8.03 7.18
N THR A 79 2.71 7.37 8.32
CA THR A 79 4.01 7.09 8.92
C THR A 79 4.22 5.59 9.08
N TRP A 80 5.30 5.08 8.48
CA TRP A 80 5.71 3.68 8.68
C TRP A 80 6.18 3.46 10.12
N GLY A 81 5.95 2.25 10.63
CA GLY A 81 6.54 1.81 11.87
C GLY A 81 8.06 1.71 11.77
N GLU A 82 8.72 1.54 12.91
CA GLU A 82 10.17 1.43 12.97
C GLU A 82 10.66 0.23 12.16
N ASN A 83 11.72 0.45 11.37
CA ASN A 83 12.33 -0.54 10.47
C ASN A 83 11.38 -1.09 9.39
N GLU A 84 10.40 -0.30 9.00
CA GLU A 84 9.41 -0.69 7.98
C GLU A 84 9.37 0.33 6.84
N PRO A 85 8.90 -0.05 5.63
CA PRO A 85 8.35 -1.37 5.31
C PRO A 85 9.42 -2.43 5.16
N ARG A 86 9.06 -3.70 5.40
CA ARG A 86 9.92 -4.85 5.15
C ARG A 86 9.63 -5.37 3.76
N ILE A 87 10.65 -5.47 2.93
CA ILE A 87 10.52 -5.74 1.49
C ILE A 87 11.43 -6.88 1.09
N ASN A 88 10.94 -7.74 0.21
CA ASN A 88 11.78 -8.72 -0.46
C ASN A 88 11.27 -8.96 -1.88
N ALA A 89 12.06 -9.63 -2.69
CA ALA A 89 11.72 -9.91 -4.08
C ALA A 89 12.42 -11.17 -4.56
N GLN A 90 11.77 -11.84 -5.49
CA GLN A 90 12.35 -13.01 -6.19
C GLN A 90 11.80 -13.04 -7.61
N GLY A 91 12.69 -12.97 -8.60
CA GLY A 91 12.27 -12.88 -10.00
C GLY A 91 11.46 -11.62 -10.26
N ASP A 92 10.27 -11.80 -10.81
CA ASP A 92 9.37 -10.69 -11.15
C ASP A 92 8.30 -10.41 -10.10
N ILE A 93 8.42 -11.02 -8.91
CA ILE A 93 7.48 -10.88 -7.81
C ILE A 93 8.18 -10.24 -6.61
N GLY A 94 7.51 -9.29 -5.99
CA GLY A 94 7.95 -8.67 -4.76
C GLY A 94 6.84 -8.67 -3.71
N TRP A 95 7.23 -8.60 -2.45
CA TRP A 95 6.27 -8.53 -1.37
C TRP A 95 6.77 -7.59 -0.29
N ALA A 96 5.82 -6.99 0.42
CA ALA A 96 6.15 -6.05 1.48
C ALA A 96 5.12 -6.10 2.59
N SER A 97 5.53 -5.70 3.78
CA SER A 97 4.62 -5.55 4.91
C SER A 97 5.11 -4.43 5.82
N GLY A 98 4.17 -3.82 6.53
CA GLY A 98 4.54 -2.82 7.50
C GLY A 98 3.35 -2.29 8.27
N ASP A 99 3.60 -1.89 9.51
CA ASP A 99 2.65 -1.12 10.29
C ASP A 99 2.66 0.32 9.76
N LEU A 100 1.50 0.93 9.72
CA LEU A 100 1.31 2.24 9.13
C LEU A 100 0.32 3.03 9.99
N SER A 101 0.74 4.21 10.46
CA SER A 101 -0.15 5.12 11.17
C SER A 101 -0.61 6.21 10.23
N ILE A 102 -1.90 6.54 10.30
CA ILE A 102 -2.47 7.66 9.54
C ILE A 102 -2.99 8.69 10.53
N ALA A 103 -2.54 9.92 10.41
CA ALA A 103 -3.10 11.07 11.10
C ALA A 103 -3.75 11.97 10.06
N PHE A 104 -5.00 12.34 10.28
CA PHE A 104 -5.76 13.16 9.33
C PHE A 104 -6.87 13.90 10.05
N GLU A 105 -7.52 14.82 9.35
CA GLU A 105 -8.69 15.52 9.84
C GLU A 105 -9.88 15.12 8.97
N MET A 106 -11.01 14.86 9.63
CA MET A 106 -12.27 14.57 8.95
C MET A 106 -13.38 15.36 9.63
N ASN A 107 -14.10 16.16 8.85
CA ASN A 107 -15.17 17.04 9.35
C ASN A 107 -14.69 17.93 10.50
N GLY A 108 -13.47 18.41 10.43
CA GLY A 108 -12.87 19.29 11.44
C GLY A 108 -12.37 18.59 12.69
N ILE A 109 -12.43 17.26 12.74
CA ILE A 109 -12.03 16.48 13.91
C ILE A 109 -10.75 15.71 13.60
N PRO A 110 -9.66 15.90 14.38
CA PRO A 110 -8.44 15.12 14.21
C PRO A 110 -8.69 13.64 14.48
N GLN A 111 -8.14 12.80 13.60
CA GLN A 111 -8.23 11.33 13.68
C GLN A 111 -6.84 10.73 13.59
N GLU A 112 -6.65 9.59 14.23
CA GLU A 112 -5.45 8.79 14.08
C GLU A 112 -5.84 7.32 14.06
N VAL A 113 -5.31 6.58 13.07
CA VAL A 113 -5.60 5.15 12.90
C VAL A 113 -4.29 4.42 12.71
N SER A 114 -4.09 3.34 13.46
CA SER A 114 -2.96 2.43 13.26
C SER A 114 -3.42 1.23 12.46
N MET A 115 -2.69 0.91 11.41
CA MET A 115 -3.04 -0.17 10.48
C MET A 115 -1.86 -1.10 10.28
N ARG A 116 -2.17 -2.30 9.85
CA ARG A 116 -1.20 -3.25 9.31
C ARG A 116 -1.42 -3.31 7.82
N SER A 117 -0.34 -3.41 7.06
CA SER A 117 -0.44 -3.45 5.60
C SER A 117 0.47 -4.53 5.03
N THR A 118 -0.01 -5.17 3.98
CA THR A 118 0.76 -6.11 3.18
C THR A 118 0.55 -5.82 1.70
N TYR A 119 1.58 -6.13 0.92
CA TYR A 119 1.57 -5.81 -0.52
C TYR A 119 2.20 -6.95 -1.29
N LEU A 120 1.64 -7.25 -2.45
CA LEU A 120 2.27 -8.07 -3.47
C LEU A 120 2.47 -7.17 -4.70
N LEU A 121 3.67 -7.21 -5.26
CA LEU A 121 4.02 -6.40 -6.43
C LEU A 121 4.53 -7.30 -7.54
N SER A 122 4.36 -6.86 -8.77
CA SER A 122 4.94 -7.54 -9.92
C SER A 122 5.75 -6.55 -10.75
N ARG A 123 6.80 -7.07 -11.40
CA ARG A 123 7.59 -6.27 -12.34
C ARG A 123 6.80 -6.10 -13.63
N GLN A 124 6.58 -4.86 -14.02
CA GLN A 124 5.88 -4.47 -15.25
C GLN A 124 6.88 -3.70 -16.11
N GLY A 125 7.63 -4.43 -16.97
CA GLY A 125 8.74 -3.82 -17.68
C GLY A 125 9.88 -3.48 -16.71
N GLU A 126 10.22 -2.22 -16.58
CA GLU A 126 11.23 -1.74 -15.63
C GLU A 126 10.63 -1.22 -14.32
N GLU A 127 9.31 -1.21 -14.22
CA GLU A 127 8.59 -0.69 -13.07
C GLU A 127 8.00 -1.80 -12.23
N TRP A 128 7.87 -1.54 -10.93
CA TRP A 128 7.16 -2.43 -10.02
C TRP A 128 5.80 -1.84 -9.71
N LYS A 129 4.74 -2.65 -9.84
CA LYS A 129 3.36 -2.23 -9.61
C LYS A 129 2.71 -3.11 -8.57
N ILE A 130 1.84 -2.52 -7.75
CA ILE A 130 1.07 -3.25 -6.75
C ILE A 130 -0.01 -4.05 -7.46
N VAL A 131 -0.06 -5.36 -7.19
CA VAL A 131 -1.11 -6.25 -7.70
C VAL A 131 -2.05 -6.71 -6.60
N GLN A 132 -1.63 -6.60 -5.35
CA GLN A 132 -2.47 -6.92 -4.21
C GLN A 132 -2.04 -6.07 -3.03
N ALA A 133 -3.01 -5.54 -2.28
CA ALA A 133 -2.75 -4.82 -1.05
C ALA A 133 -3.86 -5.11 -0.05
N HIS A 134 -3.50 -5.17 1.22
CA HIS A 134 -4.44 -5.44 2.30
C HIS A 134 -4.10 -4.54 3.49
N PHE A 135 -5.09 -3.82 3.95
CA PHE A 135 -4.98 -2.96 5.13
C PHE A 135 -5.94 -3.46 6.19
N SER A 136 -5.49 -3.56 7.42
CA SER A 136 -6.33 -4.00 8.52
C SER A 136 -6.05 -3.20 9.78
N VAL A 137 -7.09 -3.05 10.59
CA VAL A 137 -6.98 -2.50 11.94
C VAL A 137 -7.06 -3.69 12.89
N GLY A 138 -6.14 -3.77 13.84
CA GLY A 138 -6.16 -4.85 14.84
C GLY A 138 -7.30 -4.65 15.83
N GLU A 139 -8.03 -5.72 16.12
CA GLU A 139 -9.03 -5.71 17.20
C GLU A 139 -8.33 -5.62 18.55
N GLU A 140 -8.83 -4.77 19.43
CA GLU A 140 -8.30 -4.67 20.80
C GLU A 140 -8.57 -5.92 21.62
N GLN A 141 -9.70 -6.57 21.32
CA GLN A 141 -10.09 -7.82 21.98
C GLN A 141 -10.04 -8.96 20.97
N ALA A 142 -9.39 -10.07 21.36
CA ALA A 142 -9.31 -11.25 20.49
C ALA A 142 -10.69 -11.79 20.17
N VAL A 143 -10.96 -12.06 18.89
CA VAL A 143 -12.20 -12.69 18.43
C VAL A 143 -12.24 -14.16 18.90
N VAL A 144 -11.07 -14.79 18.90
CA VAL A 144 -10.89 -16.17 19.37
C VAL A 144 -9.67 -16.21 20.30
N GLU A 145 -9.84 -16.78 21.47
CA GLU A 145 -8.72 -17.00 22.39
C GLU A 145 -8.03 -18.33 22.06
N TYR A 146 -6.70 -18.32 22.05
CA TYR A 146 -5.88 -19.50 21.78
C TYR A 146 -5.32 -20.09 23.06
#